data_514efeb5a104aa72e68e03f7f0e73014
#
_entry.id   514efeb5a104aa72e68e03f7f0e73014
#
_cell.length_a   1.000
_cell.length_b   1.000
_cell.length_c   1.000
_cell.angle_alpha   90.00
_cell.angle_beta   90.00
_cell.angle_gamma   90.00
#
_symmetry.space_group_name_H-M   'P 1'
#
loop_
_entity.id
_entity.type
_entity.pdbx_description
1 polymer ?
#
loop_
_entity_poly.entity_id
_entity_poly.type
_entity_poly.pdbx_seq_one_letter_code
_entity_poly.pdbx_strand_id
1 'polypeptide(L)'
;MKKRFLSLGLAAVMAMSLTACGGSNTAETTKAAETTAADAKAEGSEAADTAAADAGAAGGVFKIGGIGPVTGGAAVYGVAVQHGAELAVKEINEAGGINGAQIEFNFQDDEHDAEKSVNAYNTLKDWGMQVLMGTVTSAPCIAVADKTAADNMFQITPSGSAVECAANPNVFRICFSDPDQGAASAKYIGENKLASKVAVIYDSSDVYSSGIYEKFAEESANQGIEIVAAEAFTADSNKDFSTQLQKAKDAGAELVFLPIYYTEASLILQQASTMG
;
A
#
# COMPACT_ATOMS: atom_id res chain seq x y z
N MET A 1 -32.64 45.20 -0.67
CA MET A 1 -32.39 45.89 0.60
C MET A 1 -31.35 45.08 1.35
N LYS A 2 -30.07 45.47 1.28
CA LYS A 2 -29.23 46.14 2.31
C LYS A 2 -29.36 45.41 3.66
N LYS A 3 -28.29 44.80 4.22
CA LYS A 3 -27.01 45.35 4.73
C LYS A 3 -26.01 44.21 4.99
N ARG A 4 -24.85 44.27 4.55
CA ARG A 4 -23.48 44.33 5.03
C ARG A 4 -23.33 44.54 6.54
N PHE A 5 -22.49 43.72 7.20
CA PHE A 5 -21.54 44.19 8.19
C PHE A 5 -20.25 43.33 8.17
N LEU A 6 -19.19 44.02 8.13
CA LEU A 6 -17.75 43.81 8.09
C LEU A 6 -17.21 44.07 9.51
N SER A 7 -16.25 43.27 9.98
CA SER A 7 -15.23 43.63 10.98
C SER A 7 -14.22 42.47 11.04
N LEU A 8 -13.06 42.58 10.68
CA LEU A 8 -11.79 43.26 10.81
C LEU A 8 -11.18 43.29 12.23
N GLY A 9 -9.96 42.74 12.30
CA GLY A 9 -8.92 43.00 13.32
C GLY A 9 -8.73 41.77 14.24
N LEU A 10 -7.52 41.35 14.61
CA LEU A 10 -6.26 42.04 14.78
C LEU A 10 -5.14 41.01 14.93
N ALA A 11 -4.03 41.22 14.29
CA ALA A 11 -2.77 40.52 14.48
C ALA A 11 -2.12 40.96 15.80
N ALA A 12 -1.43 40.04 16.48
CA ALA A 12 -0.38 40.41 17.42
C ALA A 12 0.80 39.46 17.34
N VAL A 13 1.88 39.98 16.86
CA VAL A 13 3.26 39.50 16.90
C VAL A 13 3.82 39.71 18.30
N MET A 14 4.50 38.74 18.88
CA MET A 14 5.57 39.00 19.86
C MET A 14 6.67 37.96 19.71
N ALA A 15 7.81 38.51 19.29
CA ALA A 15 9.13 37.92 19.35
C ALA A 15 9.84 38.40 20.66
N MET A 16 10.99 37.79 20.91
CA MET A 16 12.04 38.10 21.91
C MET A 16 11.94 37.28 23.19
N SER A 17 13.02 36.74 23.75
CA SER A 17 14.46 37.05 23.60
C SER A 17 15.31 35.93 24.25
N LEU A 18 16.52 35.78 23.73
CA LEU A 18 17.66 35.09 24.32
C LEU A 18 18.05 35.76 25.66
N THR A 19 18.52 34.95 26.61
CA THR A 19 19.73 35.28 27.40
C THR A 19 20.33 34.03 28.03
N ALA A 20 21.61 34.01 27.98
CA ALA A 20 22.68 33.17 28.31
C ALA A 20 23.20 33.42 29.76
N CYS A 21 24.21 32.62 30.16
CA CYS A 21 25.11 32.67 31.33
C CYS A 21 24.54 32.09 32.62
N GLY A 22 25.22 31.21 33.37
CA GLY A 22 26.63 30.87 33.52
C GLY A 22 26.89 30.49 34.95
N GLY A 23 27.85 29.58 35.17
CA GLY A 23 28.61 29.50 36.46
C GLY A 23 28.25 28.33 37.38
N SER A 24 29.09 27.39 37.48
CA SER A 24 30.26 27.08 38.30
C SER A 24 30.01 26.06 39.41
N ASN A 25 30.82 24.98 39.34
CA ASN A 25 31.54 24.23 40.36
C ASN A 25 30.83 23.70 41.63
N THR A 26 30.92 22.38 41.82
CA THR A 26 31.90 21.86 42.81
C THR A 26 32.08 20.34 42.62
N ALA A 27 33.33 19.93 42.73
CA ALA A 27 33.84 18.57 42.71
C ALA A 27 33.62 17.88 44.05
N GLU A 28 33.41 16.59 44.05
CA GLU A 28 33.89 15.72 45.11
C GLU A 28 34.31 14.35 44.62
N THR A 29 35.53 14.04 44.89
CA THR A 29 36.36 12.87 44.62
C THR A 29 35.97 11.72 45.56
N THR A 30 35.88 10.50 45.02
CA THR A 30 36.37 9.30 45.79
C THR A 30 36.64 8.13 44.82
N LYS A 31 37.86 7.90 44.61
CA LYS A 31 38.75 6.72 44.90
C LYS A 31 38.51 5.44 44.13
N ALA A 32 39.53 5.13 43.36
CA ALA A 32 39.88 3.92 42.64
C ALA A 32 39.87 2.64 43.50
N ALA A 33 39.58 1.53 42.89
CA ALA A 33 40.09 0.22 43.25
C ALA A 33 40.53 -0.51 41.96
N GLU A 34 41.84 -0.68 41.85
CA GLU A 34 42.47 -1.61 40.91
C GLU A 34 42.17 -3.04 41.33
N THR A 35 41.90 -3.93 40.37
CA THR A 35 42.29 -5.34 40.46
C THR A 35 42.50 -5.94 39.07
N THR A 36 43.74 -6.15 38.79
CA THR A 36 44.47 -7.23 38.08
C THR A 36 43.82 -7.94 36.90
N ALA A 37 44.59 -7.89 35.78
CA ALA A 37 44.52 -8.68 34.58
C ALA A 37 44.65 -10.19 34.84
N ALA A 38 43.88 -10.97 34.09
CA ALA A 38 44.18 -12.37 33.81
C ALA A 38 43.98 -12.60 32.30
N ASP A 39 45.03 -13.00 31.65
CA ASP A 39 45.12 -13.50 30.28
C ASP A 39 44.13 -14.64 30.06
N ALA A 40 43.30 -14.52 29.00
CA ALA A 40 42.66 -15.65 28.35
C ALA A 40 42.74 -15.45 26.83
N LYS A 41 43.44 -16.37 26.23
CA LYS A 41 43.79 -16.58 24.86
C LYS A 41 42.55 -16.60 23.94
N ALA A 42 42.53 -15.78 22.93
CA ALA A 42 41.53 -15.74 21.88
C ALA A 42 41.66 -16.96 20.98
N GLU A 43 40.60 -17.77 20.89
CA GLU A 43 40.37 -18.65 19.74
C GLU A 43 39.45 -17.91 18.76
N GLY A 44 39.88 -17.93 17.49
CA GLY A 44 39.27 -17.20 16.41
C GLY A 44 37.83 -17.66 16.13
N SER A 45 36.92 -16.73 16.15
CA SER A 45 35.62 -16.82 15.47
C SER A 45 35.80 -16.19 14.10
N GLU A 46 35.67 -16.99 13.06
CA GLU A 46 35.57 -16.52 11.69
C GLU A 46 34.41 -15.54 11.59
N ALA A 47 34.75 -14.30 11.28
CA ALA A 47 33.75 -13.29 10.93
C ALA A 47 33.09 -13.77 9.63
N ALA A 48 31.80 -14.07 9.69
CA ALA A 48 30.98 -14.17 8.49
C ALA A 48 31.09 -12.83 7.76
N ASP A 49 31.69 -12.88 6.60
CA ASP A 49 31.78 -11.79 5.64
C ASP A 49 30.34 -11.49 5.16
N THR A 50 29.63 -10.63 5.89
CA THR A 50 28.43 -9.99 5.36
C THR A 50 28.93 -9.05 4.29
N ALA A 51 28.82 -9.50 3.03
CA ALA A 51 28.95 -8.63 1.89
C ALA A 51 28.05 -7.42 2.10
N ALA A 52 28.65 -6.32 2.59
CA ALA A 52 28.04 -5.00 2.52
C ALA A 52 27.77 -4.78 1.02
N ALA A 53 26.48 -4.70 0.67
CA ALA A 53 26.09 -4.27 -0.66
C ALA A 53 26.88 -2.98 -0.94
N ASP A 54 27.66 -3.02 -2.00
CA ASP A 54 28.51 -1.91 -2.45
C ASP A 54 27.58 -0.69 -2.62
N ALA A 55 27.60 0.22 -1.65
CA ALA A 55 26.84 1.46 -1.69
C ALA A 55 27.46 2.30 -2.80
N GLY A 56 26.81 2.30 -3.96
CA GLY A 56 27.15 2.83 -5.25
C GLY A 56 28.29 3.84 -5.27
N ALA A 57 29.35 3.46 -5.95
CA ALA A 57 30.39 4.40 -6.36
C ALA A 57 29.72 5.58 -7.12
N ALA A 58 30.15 6.81 -6.83
CA ALA A 58 29.70 8.00 -7.55
C ALA A 58 29.78 7.77 -9.07
N GLY A 59 28.61 7.73 -9.75
CA GLY A 59 28.49 7.47 -11.18
C GLY A 59 28.00 6.06 -11.58
N GLY A 60 27.52 5.23 -10.65
CA GLY A 60 26.88 3.94 -10.94
C GLY A 60 25.43 4.06 -11.44
N VAL A 61 24.80 2.92 -11.65
CA VAL A 61 23.37 2.79 -11.99
C VAL A 61 22.66 2.06 -10.87
N PHE A 62 21.48 2.60 -10.46
CA PHE A 62 20.61 1.96 -9.49
C PHE A 62 19.38 1.39 -10.20
N LYS A 63 19.22 0.07 -10.20
CA LYS A 63 18.17 -0.62 -10.94
C LYS A 63 16.94 -0.88 -10.09
N ILE A 64 15.81 -0.29 -10.45
CA ILE A 64 14.52 -0.50 -9.82
C ILE A 64 13.63 -1.29 -10.77
N GLY A 65 13.14 -2.45 -10.32
CA GLY A 65 12.11 -3.20 -11.03
C GLY A 65 10.71 -2.73 -10.65
N GLY A 66 9.81 -2.72 -11.62
CA GLY A 66 8.38 -2.50 -11.40
C GLY A 66 7.56 -3.68 -11.90
N ILE A 67 6.48 -4.05 -11.23
CA ILE A 67 5.54 -5.10 -11.67
C ILE A 67 4.12 -4.62 -11.39
N GLY A 68 3.25 -4.78 -12.38
CA GLY A 68 1.82 -4.51 -12.25
C GLY A 68 1.09 -4.68 -13.58
N PRO A 69 -0.23 -4.75 -13.57
CA PRO A 69 -1.01 -4.94 -14.79
C PRO A 69 -1.02 -3.67 -15.64
N VAL A 70 -0.47 -3.73 -16.85
CA VAL A 70 -0.59 -2.65 -17.85
C VAL A 70 -1.49 -3.07 -19.02
N THR A 71 -1.91 -4.33 -19.01
CA THR A 71 -2.96 -4.88 -19.86
C THR A 71 -4.01 -5.64 -19.04
N GLY A 72 -5.13 -6.03 -19.65
CA GLY A 72 -6.21 -6.76 -18.98
C GLY A 72 -7.16 -5.89 -18.13
N GLY A 73 -7.95 -6.56 -17.30
CA GLY A 73 -9.07 -5.94 -16.54
C GLY A 73 -8.67 -4.93 -15.47
N ALA A 74 -7.45 -4.99 -14.94
CA ALA A 74 -6.93 -4.08 -13.92
C ALA A 74 -5.89 -3.07 -14.47
N ALA A 75 -5.75 -2.95 -15.80
CA ALA A 75 -4.70 -2.17 -16.44
C ALA A 75 -4.65 -0.70 -16.01
N VAL A 76 -5.78 -0.08 -15.72
CA VAL A 76 -5.83 1.35 -15.32
C VAL A 76 -4.99 1.63 -14.07
N TYR A 77 -4.94 0.69 -13.14
CA TYR A 77 -4.17 0.83 -11.91
C TYR A 77 -2.66 0.72 -12.18
N GLY A 78 -2.25 -0.30 -12.93
CA GLY A 78 -0.83 -0.52 -13.24
C GLY A 78 -0.24 0.55 -14.14
N VAL A 79 -0.98 1.01 -15.15
CA VAL A 79 -0.56 2.13 -16.01
C VAL A 79 -0.36 3.41 -15.19
N ALA A 80 -1.27 3.71 -14.26
CA ALA A 80 -1.12 4.88 -13.40
C ALA A 80 0.12 4.78 -12.50
N VAL A 81 0.40 3.61 -11.92
CA VAL A 81 1.58 3.35 -11.11
C VAL A 81 2.85 3.46 -11.95
N GLN A 82 2.88 2.84 -13.14
CA GLN A 82 4.02 2.91 -14.05
C GLN A 82 4.36 4.36 -14.41
N HIS A 83 3.38 5.15 -14.84
CA HIS A 83 3.60 6.54 -15.21
C HIS A 83 4.07 7.39 -14.01
N GLY A 84 3.52 7.15 -12.81
CA GLY A 84 3.97 7.83 -11.59
C GLY A 84 5.42 7.51 -11.26
N ALA A 85 5.82 6.25 -11.38
CA ALA A 85 7.19 5.82 -11.15
C ALA A 85 8.17 6.37 -12.20
N GLU A 86 7.79 6.33 -13.48
CA GLU A 86 8.59 6.90 -14.58
C GLU A 86 8.81 8.40 -14.40
N LEU A 87 7.78 9.14 -13.96
CA LEU A 87 7.90 10.56 -13.65
C LEU A 87 8.88 10.81 -12.51
N ALA A 88 8.75 10.06 -11.40
CA ALA A 88 9.65 10.18 -10.26
C ALA A 88 11.10 9.85 -10.63
N VAL A 89 11.32 8.77 -11.39
CA VAL A 89 12.65 8.40 -11.90
C VAL A 89 13.26 9.52 -12.76
N LYS A 90 12.45 10.09 -13.66
CA LYS A 90 12.88 11.22 -14.48
C LYS A 90 13.32 12.40 -13.63
N GLU A 91 12.49 12.83 -12.67
CA GLU A 91 12.79 13.98 -11.81
C GLU A 91 14.04 13.75 -10.95
N ILE A 92 14.19 12.54 -10.37
CA ILE A 92 15.37 12.19 -9.58
C ILE A 92 16.63 12.19 -10.45
N ASN A 93 16.56 11.64 -11.65
CA ASN A 93 17.70 11.59 -12.58
C ASN A 93 18.09 12.98 -13.07
N GLU A 94 17.13 13.84 -13.39
CA GLU A 94 17.37 15.25 -13.76
C GLU A 94 18.01 16.05 -12.60
N ALA A 95 17.69 15.70 -11.36
CA ALA A 95 18.31 16.29 -10.16
C ALA A 95 19.72 15.75 -9.85
N GLY A 96 20.25 14.83 -10.67
CA GLY A 96 21.60 14.25 -10.50
C GLY A 96 21.63 12.84 -9.96
N GLY A 97 20.47 12.19 -9.82
CA GLY A 97 20.36 10.80 -9.34
C GLY A 97 20.47 10.65 -7.82
N ILE A 98 20.61 9.43 -7.36
CA ILE A 98 20.79 9.10 -5.95
C ILE A 98 22.30 9.04 -5.65
N ASN A 99 22.83 10.02 -4.91
CA ASN A 99 24.28 10.10 -4.64
C ASN A 99 25.14 10.09 -5.92
N GLY A 100 24.62 10.62 -7.03
CA GLY A 100 25.30 10.63 -8.33
C GLY A 100 25.04 9.40 -9.20
N ALA A 101 24.37 8.37 -8.69
CA ALA A 101 23.95 7.22 -9.48
C ALA A 101 22.61 7.49 -10.16
N GLN A 102 22.51 7.21 -11.45
CA GLN A 102 21.26 7.32 -12.20
C GLN A 102 20.38 6.10 -11.93
N ILE A 103 19.06 6.30 -11.91
CA ILE A 103 18.09 5.20 -11.80
C ILE A 103 17.78 4.66 -13.20
N GLU A 104 17.93 3.35 -13.37
CA GLU A 104 17.30 2.60 -14.46
C GLU A 104 16.02 1.95 -13.93
N PHE A 105 14.92 2.14 -14.64
CA PHE A 105 13.62 1.59 -14.28
C PHE A 105 13.12 0.63 -15.36
N ASN A 106 12.71 -0.57 -14.97
CA ASN A 106 12.14 -1.58 -15.86
C ASN A 106 10.82 -2.07 -15.29
N PHE A 107 9.73 -1.86 -16.01
CA PHE A 107 8.38 -2.27 -15.58
C PHE A 107 7.90 -3.47 -16.41
N GLN A 108 7.38 -4.49 -15.72
CA GLN A 108 6.86 -5.71 -16.32
C GLN A 108 5.35 -5.82 -16.09
N ASP A 109 4.64 -6.24 -17.14
CA ASP A 109 3.21 -6.51 -17.10
C ASP A 109 2.94 -7.87 -16.47
N ASP A 110 2.12 -7.92 -15.43
CA ASP A 110 1.65 -9.16 -14.82
C ASP A 110 0.19 -9.52 -15.21
N GLU A 111 -0.49 -8.67 -15.94
CA GLU A 111 -1.88 -8.84 -16.37
C GLU A 111 -2.84 -9.16 -15.21
N HIS A 112 -2.49 -8.79 -13.97
CA HIS A 112 -3.20 -9.17 -12.74
C HIS A 112 -3.21 -10.69 -12.48
N ASP A 113 -2.18 -11.40 -12.92
CA ASP A 113 -2.02 -12.84 -12.79
C ASP A 113 -0.84 -13.19 -11.88
N ALA A 114 -1.08 -14.06 -10.88
CA ALA A 114 -0.08 -14.42 -9.89
C ALA A 114 1.13 -15.18 -10.48
N GLU A 115 0.92 -16.04 -11.48
CA GLU A 115 2.00 -16.80 -12.12
C GLU A 115 2.83 -15.88 -13.02
N LYS A 116 2.18 -14.99 -13.78
CA LYS A 116 2.86 -14.00 -14.61
C LYS A 116 3.67 -13.03 -13.75
N SER A 117 3.18 -12.64 -12.59
CA SER A 117 3.93 -11.76 -11.68
C SER A 117 5.21 -12.42 -11.16
N VAL A 118 5.20 -13.72 -10.86
CA VAL A 118 6.40 -14.48 -10.49
C VAL A 118 7.39 -14.56 -11.66
N ASN A 119 6.89 -14.74 -12.89
CA ASN A 119 7.75 -14.74 -14.09
C ASN A 119 8.36 -13.35 -14.35
N ALA A 120 7.57 -12.29 -14.18
CA ALA A 120 8.03 -10.90 -14.24
C ALA A 120 9.13 -10.62 -13.18
N TYR A 121 8.93 -11.09 -11.95
CA TYR A 121 9.93 -10.99 -10.89
C TYR A 121 11.26 -11.66 -11.28
N ASN A 122 11.23 -12.89 -11.80
CA ASN A 122 12.42 -13.59 -12.23
C ASN A 122 13.13 -12.83 -13.37
N THR A 123 12.38 -12.31 -14.34
CA THR A 123 12.92 -11.48 -15.42
C THR A 123 13.67 -10.24 -14.90
N LEU A 124 13.07 -9.54 -13.93
CA LEU A 124 13.70 -8.36 -13.31
C LEU A 124 14.91 -8.72 -12.45
N LYS A 125 14.88 -9.86 -11.76
CA LYS A 125 16.02 -10.39 -11.01
C LYS A 125 17.18 -10.69 -11.93
N ASP A 126 16.94 -11.35 -13.07
CA ASP A 126 17.96 -11.65 -14.08
C ASP A 126 18.51 -10.37 -14.75
N TRP A 127 17.70 -9.34 -14.88
CA TRP A 127 18.15 -8.00 -15.32
C TRP A 127 19.04 -7.32 -14.28
N GLY A 128 19.02 -7.79 -13.04
CA GLY A 128 19.85 -7.28 -11.94
C GLY A 128 19.20 -6.15 -11.15
N MET A 129 17.86 -6.18 -10.97
CA MET A 129 17.19 -5.21 -10.08
C MET A 129 17.72 -5.31 -8.65
N GLN A 130 17.74 -4.17 -7.96
CA GLN A 130 18.20 -4.04 -6.58
C GLN A 130 17.03 -3.80 -5.61
N VAL A 131 15.91 -3.27 -6.12
CA VAL A 131 14.68 -2.99 -5.36
C VAL A 131 13.49 -3.29 -6.27
N LEU A 132 12.44 -3.88 -5.70
CA LEU A 132 11.17 -4.10 -6.38
C LEU A 132 10.12 -3.09 -5.90
N MET A 133 9.55 -2.32 -6.83
CA MET A 133 8.32 -1.54 -6.67
C MET A 133 7.17 -2.33 -7.30
N GLY A 134 6.38 -2.99 -6.50
CA GLY A 134 5.31 -3.89 -6.99
C GLY A 134 4.95 -4.98 -5.97
N THR A 135 3.93 -5.81 -6.26
CA THR A 135 3.08 -5.58 -7.43
C THR A 135 1.94 -4.63 -7.09
N VAL A 136 1.17 -4.24 -8.09
CA VAL A 136 0.09 -3.24 -7.94
C VAL A 136 -1.18 -3.85 -7.33
N THR A 137 -1.49 -5.11 -7.62
CA THR A 137 -2.70 -5.80 -7.16
C THR A 137 -2.37 -6.91 -6.14
N SER A 138 -3.35 -7.29 -5.31
CA SER A 138 -3.10 -8.10 -4.12
C SER A 138 -2.65 -9.53 -4.40
N ALA A 139 -3.36 -10.30 -5.22
CA ALA A 139 -3.00 -11.69 -5.49
C ALA A 139 -1.59 -11.84 -6.12
N PRO A 140 -1.21 -11.07 -7.15
CA PRO A 140 0.16 -10.98 -7.64
C PRO A 140 1.17 -10.58 -6.57
N CYS A 141 0.83 -9.63 -5.69
CA CYS A 141 1.73 -9.17 -4.63
C CYS A 141 2.06 -10.29 -3.64
N ILE A 142 1.07 -11.04 -3.21
CA ILE A 142 1.25 -12.18 -2.32
C ILE A 142 2.16 -13.24 -2.97
N ALA A 143 1.91 -13.56 -4.25
CA ALA A 143 2.71 -14.56 -4.97
C ALA A 143 4.20 -14.16 -5.10
N VAL A 144 4.49 -12.87 -5.25
CA VAL A 144 5.86 -12.35 -5.37
C VAL A 144 6.51 -12.15 -3.99
N ALA A 145 5.75 -11.82 -2.94
CA ALA A 145 6.27 -11.55 -1.60
C ALA A 145 7.11 -12.70 -1.02
N ASP A 146 6.69 -13.95 -1.26
CA ASP A 146 7.45 -15.12 -0.83
C ASP A 146 8.77 -15.30 -1.61
N LYS A 147 8.81 -14.87 -2.88
CA LYS A 147 10.02 -14.91 -3.70
C LYS A 147 11.01 -13.84 -3.25
N THR A 148 10.53 -12.62 -3.03
CA THR A 148 11.37 -11.54 -2.53
C THR A 148 11.92 -11.82 -1.13
N ALA A 149 11.12 -12.48 -0.26
CA ALA A 149 11.57 -12.91 1.06
C ALA A 149 12.70 -13.94 0.97
N ALA A 150 12.54 -14.95 0.09
CA ALA A 150 13.57 -15.99 -0.12
C ALA A 150 14.89 -15.42 -0.67
N ASP A 151 14.81 -14.39 -1.49
CA ASP A 151 15.96 -13.71 -2.11
C ASP A 151 16.50 -12.54 -1.27
N ASN A 152 15.90 -12.24 -0.11
CA ASN A 152 16.19 -11.06 0.70
C ASN A 152 16.11 -9.74 -0.11
N MET A 153 15.18 -9.69 -1.06
CA MET A 153 14.95 -8.53 -1.93
C MET A 153 13.98 -7.56 -1.24
N PHE A 154 14.35 -6.29 -1.15
CA PHE A 154 13.41 -5.26 -0.69
C PHE A 154 12.27 -5.10 -1.69
N GLN A 155 11.04 -5.14 -1.17
CA GLN A 155 9.82 -4.93 -1.95
C GLN A 155 8.96 -3.85 -1.32
N ILE A 156 8.42 -2.96 -2.16
CA ILE A 156 7.42 -1.99 -1.75
C ILE A 156 6.24 -2.04 -2.71
N THR A 157 5.05 -2.36 -2.20
CA THR A 157 3.84 -2.34 -3.02
C THR A 157 3.15 -0.98 -2.94
N PRO A 158 2.82 -0.37 -4.09
CA PRO A 158 2.09 0.90 -4.12
C PRO A 158 0.62 0.75 -3.71
N SER A 159 0.00 -0.39 -4.00
CA SER A 159 -1.46 -0.57 -3.85
C SER A 159 -1.93 -1.99 -3.58
N GLY A 160 -1.04 -2.97 -3.42
CA GLY A 160 -1.42 -4.32 -2.95
C GLY A 160 -1.92 -4.23 -1.51
N SER A 161 -3.23 -4.28 -1.30
CA SER A 161 -3.87 -3.89 -0.04
C SER A 161 -4.26 -5.07 0.86
N ALA A 162 -4.26 -6.31 0.36
CA ALA A 162 -4.44 -7.48 1.20
C ALA A 162 -3.39 -7.54 2.32
N VAL A 163 -3.79 -8.02 3.49
CA VAL A 163 -2.90 -8.07 4.66
C VAL A 163 -1.65 -8.88 4.38
N GLU A 164 -1.80 -9.94 3.64
CA GLU A 164 -0.74 -10.89 3.27
C GLU A 164 0.32 -10.27 2.36
N CYS A 165 0.01 -9.18 1.64
CA CYS A 165 1.00 -8.47 0.81
C CYS A 165 2.22 -8.00 1.60
N ALA A 166 2.05 -7.66 2.88
CA ALA A 166 3.09 -7.15 3.75
C ALA A 166 3.33 -8.05 4.97
N ALA A 167 3.09 -9.36 4.83
CA ALA A 167 3.32 -10.33 5.91
C ALA A 167 4.82 -10.61 6.14
N ASN A 168 5.64 -10.50 5.10
CA ASN A 168 7.09 -10.72 5.17
C ASN A 168 7.84 -9.44 5.57
N PRO A 169 8.92 -9.52 6.39
CA PRO A 169 9.61 -8.35 6.93
C PRO A 169 10.36 -7.49 5.89
N ASN A 170 10.55 -8.01 4.68
CA ASN A 170 11.18 -7.32 3.56
C ASN A 170 10.17 -6.60 2.65
N VAL A 171 8.86 -6.73 2.91
CA VAL A 171 7.81 -6.15 2.10
C VAL A 171 7.11 -5.01 2.85
N PHE A 172 7.02 -3.88 2.20
CA PHE A 172 6.36 -2.67 2.72
C PHE A 172 5.18 -2.29 1.83
N ARG A 173 4.15 -1.72 2.44
CA ARG A 173 2.95 -1.24 1.76
C ARG A 173 2.75 0.25 2.01
N ILE A 174 2.41 1.01 0.97
CA ILE A 174 2.15 2.46 1.07
C ILE A 174 0.65 2.73 1.30
N CYS A 175 -0.24 1.90 0.70
CA CYS A 175 -1.69 2.07 0.81
C CYS A 175 -2.26 1.54 2.13
N PHE A 176 -3.54 1.81 2.36
CA PHE A 176 -4.35 1.19 3.43
C PHE A 176 -4.51 -0.33 3.21
N SER A 177 -5.00 -1.04 4.23
CA SER A 177 -5.33 -2.47 4.11
C SER A 177 -6.79 -2.69 3.69
N ASP A 178 -7.09 -3.88 3.17
CA ASP A 178 -8.46 -4.27 2.84
C ASP A 178 -9.40 -4.22 4.06
N PRO A 179 -8.99 -4.73 5.26
CA PRO A 179 -9.78 -4.55 6.47
C PRO A 179 -10.05 -3.09 6.83
N ASP A 180 -9.07 -2.20 6.68
CA ASP A 180 -9.25 -0.77 6.94
C ASP A 180 -10.25 -0.15 5.98
N GLN A 181 -10.18 -0.51 4.69
CA GLN A 181 -11.13 -0.05 3.67
C GLN A 181 -12.55 -0.54 3.96
N GLY A 182 -12.71 -1.82 4.31
CA GLY A 182 -14.02 -2.39 4.66
C GLY A 182 -14.64 -1.68 5.87
N ALA A 183 -13.87 -1.54 6.96
CA ALA A 183 -14.33 -0.87 8.17
C ALA A 183 -14.65 0.61 7.94
N ALA A 184 -13.79 1.33 7.23
CA ALA A 184 -14.01 2.75 6.93
C ALA A 184 -15.25 2.97 6.06
N SER A 185 -15.51 2.06 5.10
CA SER A 185 -16.71 2.12 4.25
C SER A 185 -17.98 1.93 5.05
N ALA A 186 -18.04 0.94 5.94
CA ALA A 186 -19.19 0.73 6.81
C ALA A 186 -19.43 1.93 7.75
N LYS A 187 -18.38 2.44 8.38
CA LYS A 187 -18.45 3.65 9.22
C LYS A 187 -18.97 4.84 8.45
N TYR A 188 -18.45 5.09 7.26
CA TYR A 188 -18.88 6.21 6.44
C TYR A 188 -20.36 6.13 6.09
N ILE A 189 -20.87 4.94 5.71
CA ILE A 189 -22.28 4.72 5.39
C ILE A 189 -23.14 4.95 6.63
N GLY A 190 -22.78 4.38 7.78
CA GLY A 190 -23.57 4.47 9.02
C GLY A 190 -23.56 5.87 9.64
N GLU A 191 -22.38 6.47 9.82
CA GLU A 191 -22.23 7.81 10.41
C GLU A 191 -22.92 8.90 9.58
N ASN A 192 -22.89 8.80 8.26
CA ASN A 192 -23.55 9.72 7.35
C ASN A 192 -25.01 9.31 7.04
N LYS A 193 -25.48 8.20 7.58
CA LYS A 193 -26.86 7.69 7.39
C LYS A 193 -27.23 7.58 5.91
N LEU A 194 -26.31 7.07 5.09
CA LEU A 194 -26.52 6.96 3.65
C LEU A 194 -27.51 5.85 3.30
N ALA A 195 -27.50 4.76 4.07
CA ALA A 195 -28.40 3.63 3.94
C ALA A 195 -28.46 2.83 5.25
N SER A 196 -29.60 2.20 5.52
CA SER A 196 -29.77 1.23 6.59
C SER A 196 -29.79 -0.22 6.07
N LYS A 197 -30.10 -0.41 4.79
CA LYS A 197 -30.15 -1.69 4.09
C LYS A 197 -29.21 -1.67 2.92
N VAL A 198 -28.16 -2.47 3.01
CA VAL A 198 -27.10 -2.52 2.01
C VAL A 198 -27.02 -3.91 1.38
N ALA A 199 -26.95 -3.98 0.06
CA ALA A 199 -26.50 -5.18 -0.63
C ALA A 199 -25.01 -5.07 -0.92
N VAL A 200 -24.31 -6.21 -0.96
CA VAL A 200 -22.92 -6.30 -1.37
C VAL A 200 -22.81 -7.21 -2.59
N ILE A 201 -22.08 -6.77 -3.61
CA ILE A 201 -21.70 -7.65 -4.74
C ILE A 201 -20.18 -7.67 -4.78
N TYR A 202 -19.58 -8.85 -4.63
CA TYR A 202 -18.13 -8.99 -4.48
C TYR A 202 -17.58 -10.18 -5.28
N ASP A 203 -16.29 -10.14 -5.59
CA ASP A 203 -15.58 -11.25 -6.23
C ASP A 203 -15.03 -12.19 -5.14
N SER A 204 -15.63 -13.38 -5.02
CA SER A 204 -15.20 -14.40 -4.06
C SER A 204 -13.92 -15.13 -4.47
N SER A 205 -13.46 -14.97 -5.69
CA SER A 205 -12.21 -15.53 -6.19
C SER A 205 -11.01 -14.58 -6.03
N ASP A 206 -11.24 -13.32 -5.63
CA ASP A 206 -10.19 -12.33 -5.40
C ASP A 206 -10.03 -12.00 -3.91
N VAL A 207 -8.80 -12.12 -3.41
CA VAL A 207 -8.45 -11.85 -2.01
C VAL A 207 -8.70 -10.39 -1.61
N TYR A 208 -8.47 -9.42 -2.50
CA TYR A 208 -8.77 -8.00 -2.29
C TYR A 208 -10.27 -7.78 -2.02
N SER A 209 -11.11 -8.27 -2.92
CA SER A 209 -12.55 -8.12 -2.85
C SER A 209 -13.15 -8.79 -1.60
N SER A 210 -12.73 -10.03 -1.34
CA SER A 210 -13.17 -10.82 -0.18
C SER A 210 -12.74 -10.18 1.14
N GLY A 211 -11.49 -9.70 1.25
CA GLY A 211 -10.96 -9.09 2.46
C GLY A 211 -11.68 -7.80 2.85
N ILE A 212 -12.05 -6.98 1.87
CA ILE A 212 -12.87 -5.78 2.10
C ILE A 212 -14.27 -6.18 2.56
N TYR A 213 -14.91 -7.12 1.85
CA TYR A 213 -16.28 -7.57 2.18
C TYR A 213 -16.37 -8.13 3.61
N GLU A 214 -15.45 -9.02 3.99
CA GLU A 214 -15.46 -9.63 5.32
C GLU A 214 -15.44 -8.56 6.43
N LYS A 215 -14.57 -7.59 6.32
CA LYS A 215 -14.47 -6.53 7.34
C LYS A 215 -15.60 -5.51 7.26
N PHE A 216 -16.09 -5.23 6.07
CA PHE A 216 -17.32 -4.44 5.89
C PHE A 216 -18.50 -5.09 6.59
N ALA A 217 -18.69 -6.41 6.42
CA ALA A 217 -19.76 -7.16 7.03
C ALA A 217 -19.68 -7.16 8.56
N GLU A 218 -18.47 -7.36 9.11
CA GLU A 218 -18.24 -7.29 10.55
C GLU A 218 -18.60 -5.91 11.13
N GLU A 219 -18.11 -4.84 10.50
CA GLU A 219 -18.31 -3.47 10.99
C GLU A 219 -19.73 -2.97 10.77
N SER A 220 -20.43 -3.45 9.75
CA SER A 220 -21.83 -3.06 9.43
C SER A 220 -22.77 -3.23 10.62
N ALA A 221 -22.60 -4.30 11.40
CA ALA A 221 -23.40 -4.55 12.60
C ALA A 221 -23.19 -3.47 13.67
N ASN A 222 -21.97 -2.95 13.81
CA ASN A 222 -21.64 -1.87 14.76
C ASN A 222 -22.23 -0.53 14.31
N GLN A 223 -22.44 -0.36 13.01
CA GLN A 223 -22.92 0.85 12.39
C GLN A 223 -24.44 0.89 12.17
N GLY A 224 -25.17 -0.16 12.60
CA GLY A 224 -26.61 -0.27 12.41
C GLY A 224 -27.01 -0.47 10.94
N ILE A 225 -26.15 -1.05 10.14
CA ILE A 225 -26.38 -1.40 8.74
C ILE A 225 -26.80 -2.87 8.67
N GLU A 226 -27.92 -3.14 8.04
CA GLU A 226 -28.38 -4.48 7.70
C GLU A 226 -27.86 -4.85 6.31
N ILE A 227 -27.06 -5.91 6.20
CA ILE A 227 -26.70 -6.49 4.90
C ILE A 227 -27.83 -7.39 4.44
N VAL A 228 -28.68 -6.88 3.57
CA VAL A 228 -29.90 -7.57 3.11
C VAL A 228 -29.63 -8.58 1.99
N ALA A 229 -28.51 -8.45 1.27
CA ALA A 229 -28.04 -9.41 0.29
C ALA A 229 -26.50 -9.34 0.21
N ALA A 230 -25.85 -10.50 0.09
CA ALA A 230 -24.41 -10.61 -0.16
C ALA A 230 -24.23 -11.58 -1.32
N GLU A 231 -23.96 -11.04 -2.48
CA GLU A 231 -23.95 -11.78 -3.74
C GLU A 231 -22.54 -11.88 -4.29
N ALA A 232 -22.06 -13.11 -4.43
CA ALA A 232 -20.75 -13.38 -4.98
C ALA A 232 -20.77 -13.57 -6.49
N PHE A 233 -19.66 -13.28 -7.12
CA PHE A 233 -19.30 -13.74 -8.45
C PHE A 233 -17.85 -14.24 -8.44
N THR A 234 -17.34 -14.72 -9.55
CA THR A 234 -15.95 -15.14 -9.74
C THR A 234 -15.41 -14.59 -11.07
N ALA A 235 -14.10 -14.65 -11.26
CA ALA A 235 -13.46 -14.23 -12.51
C ALA A 235 -14.07 -14.88 -13.76
N ASP A 236 -14.60 -16.11 -13.65
CA ASP A 236 -15.25 -16.83 -14.74
C ASP A 236 -16.71 -16.39 -15.00
N SER A 237 -17.31 -15.62 -14.10
CA SER A 237 -18.73 -15.21 -14.14
C SER A 237 -18.95 -13.71 -13.94
N ASN A 238 -18.04 -12.89 -14.48
CA ASN A 238 -17.93 -11.45 -14.21
C ASN A 238 -18.49 -10.54 -15.32
N LYS A 239 -19.50 -10.97 -16.05
CA LYS A 239 -20.05 -10.18 -17.18
C LYS A 239 -21.54 -9.86 -17.08
N ASP A 240 -22.33 -10.75 -16.49
CA ASP A 240 -23.75 -10.56 -16.27
C ASP A 240 -24.06 -10.62 -14.78
N PHE A 241 -24.53 -9.53 -14.25
CA PHE A 241 -24.84 -9.32 -12.84
C PHE A 241 -26.35 -9.13 -12.59
N SER A 242 -27.17 -9.40 -13.60
CA SER A 242 -28.61 -9.20 -13.52
C SER A 242 -29.26 -9.98 -12.38
N THR A 243 -28.79 -11.20 -12.11
CA THR A 243 -29.28 -12.03 -11.00
C THR A 243 -28.91 -11.43 -9.64
N GLN A 244 -27.68 -10.99 -9.44
CA GLN A 244 -27.20 -10.36 -8.19
C GLN A 244 -27.96 -9.04 -7.94
N LEU A 245 -28.11 -8.23 -8.97
CA LEU A 245 -28.84 -6.97 -8.90
C LEU A 245 -30.34 -7.19 -8.60
N GLN A 246 -30.96 -8.19 -9.22
CA GLN A 246 -32.37 -8.52 -8.94
C GLN A 246 -32.56 -8.94 -7.49
N LYS A 247 -31.68 -9.77 -6.93
CA LYS A 247 -31.73 -10.17 -5.54
C LYS A 247 -31.54 -8.98 -4.58
N ALA A 248 -30.60 -8.07 -4.90
CA ALA A 248 -30.43 -6.85 -4.13
C ALA A 248 -31.69 -5.98 -4.12
N LYS A 249 -32.34 -5.83 -5.28
CA LYS A 249 -33.60 -5.08 -5.43
C LYS A 249 -34.74 -5.76 -4.68
N ASP A 250 -34.90 -7.07 -4.81
CA ASP A 250 -35.98 -7.85 -4.15
C ASP A 250 -35.81 -7.86 -2.62
N ALA A 251 -34.58 -7.80 -2.12
CA ALA A 251 -34.27 -7.67 -0.70
C ALA A 251 -34.48 -6.24 -0.16
N GLY A 252 -34.79 -5.27 -1.02
CA GLY A 252 -35.05 -3.88 -0.64
C GLY A 252 -33.80 -3.11 -0.25
N ALA A 253 -32.66 -3.41 -0.89
CA ALA A 253 -31.43 -2.67 -0.68
C ALA A 253 -31.59 -1.19 -1.09
N GLU A 254 -31.11 -0.30 -0.24
CA GLU A 254 -31.09 1.15 -0.44
C GLU A 254 -29.77 1.59 -1.07
N LEU A 255 -28.71 0.78 -0.91
CA LEU A 255 -27.37 1.00 -1.42
C LEU A 255 -26.77 -0.35 -1.81
N VAL A 256 -25.98 -0.36 -2.90
CA VAL A 256 -25.14 -1.51 -3.27
C VAL A 256 -23.69 -1.13 -3.06
N PHE A 257 -23.00 -1.86 -2.18
CA PHE A 257 -21.57 -1.73 -1.95
C PHE A 257 -20.80 -2.69 -2.88
N LEU A 258 -19.81 -2.16 -3.59
CA LEU A 258 -19.05 -2.85 -4.62
C LEU A 258 -17.55 -2.86 -4.28
N PRO A 259 -17.07 -3.75 -3.40
CA PRO A 259 -15.64 -3.89 -3.09
C PRO A 259 -14.92 -4.68 -4.21
N ILE A 260 -14.81 -4.12 -5.38
CA ILE A 260 -14.34 -4.78 -6.61
C ILE A 260 -13.55 -3.81 -7.49
N TYR A 261 -12.89 -4.34 -8.52
CA TYR A 261 -12.20 -3.51 -9.51
C TYR A 261 -13.18 -2.80 -10.47
N TYR A 262 -12.66 -1.79 -11.16
CA TYR A 262 -13.48 -0.84 -11.94
C TYR A 262 -14.24 -1.46 -13.11
N THR A 263 -13.70 -2.51 -13.72
CA THR A 263 -14.32 -3.16 -14.90
C THR A 263 -15.68 -3.76 -14.54
N GLU A 264 -15.71 -4.59 -13.51
CA GLU A 264 -16.92 -5.23 -13.00
C GLU A 264 -17.87 -4.18 -12.38
N ALA A 265 -17.33 -3.22 -11.63
CA ALA A 265 -18.13 -2.13 -11.08
C ALA A 265 -18.84 -1.33 -12.19
N SER A 266 -18.16 -1.02 -13.28
CA SER A 266 -18.74 -0.33 -14.43
C SER A 266 -19.86 -1.12 -15.08
N LEU A 267 -19.68 -2.44 -15.27
CA LEU A 267 -20.70 -3.33 -15.80
C LEU A 267 -21.93 -3.42 -14.90
N ILE A 268 -21.73 -3.56 -13.60
CA ILE A 268 -22.80 -3.59 -12.59
C ILE A 268 -23.60 -2.28 -12.64
N LEU A 269 -22.93 -1.13 -12.66
CA LEU A 269 -23.60 0.18 -12.72
C LEU A 269 -24.43 0.36 -14.00
N GLN A 270 -23.89 -0.10 -15.16
CA GLN A 270 -24.62 -0.06 -16.42
C GLN A 270 -25.87 -0.95 -16.38
N GLN A 271 -25.74 -2.18 -15.87
CA GLN A 271 -26.85 -3.11 -15.76
C GLN A 271 -27.89 -2.62 -14.75
N ALA A 272 -27.47 -2.12 -13.59
CA ALA A 272 -28.36 -1.51 -12.59
C ALA A 272 -29.17 -0.35 -13.18
N SER A 273 -28.55 0.52 -13.97
CA SER A 273 -29.22 1.64 -14.63
C SER A 273 -30.34 1.21 -15.59
N THR A 274 -30.23 0.01 -16.18
CA THR A 274 -31.28 -0.52 -17.07
C THR A 274 -32.41 -1.21 -16.32
N MET A 275 -32.20 -1.57 -15.07
CA MET A 275 -33.17 -2.27 -14.23
C MET A 275 -34.07 -1.31 -13.42
N GLY A 276 -33.74 -0.04 -13.36
CA GLY A 276 -34.51 1.03 -12.70
C GLY A 276 -34.29 1.07 -11.20
#